data_58aa53f53c0f0bbb6891af44d4c902f9
#
_entry.id   58aa53f53c0f0bbb6891af44d4c902f9
#
_cell.length_a   1.000
_cell.length_b   1.000
_cell.length_c   1.000
_cell.angle_alpha   90.00
_cell.angle_beta   90.00
_cell.angle_gamma   90.00
#
_symmetry.space_group_name_H-M   'P 1'
#
loop_
_entity.id
_entity.type
_entity.pdbx_description
1 polymer ?
#
loop_
_entity_poly.entity_id
_entity_poly.type
_entity_poly.pdbx_seq_one_letter_code
_entity_poly.pdbx_strand_id
1 'polypeptide(L)'
;MNRSLAASTAADRYAPMAAVTGASGFIGRHLVVALAQAGWRTRLLLRREPDEAQWSQLRPQVVVGSVGDNAALARLVDGADAVIHLAGLIKAARRRQFFEVNSDAAAALARTVQRLAPAAHFLQVSSLAAREPTLSDYAASKRAGEEAVRNILGPRATVLRPPAVYGPGDRETLLLFQLARQRWVPLLGSQDAVVAVIHVSDLVRSIVARVEAPPCGELLTVADDRPEGYRWTELLGAAARAVDNPAPRFVQAPQSLLYGIALLGDLARMAGSCSMLNSQKLRELRHEDWSVSPAELARPADMAPRFNLDTGFADAVAWYRRSGWLPP
;
A
#
# COMPACT_ATOMS: atom_id res chain seq x y z
N MET A 1 1.79 48.51 -0.46
CA MET A 1 0.87 48.01 -1.50
C MET A 1 1.69 47.39 -2.60
N ASN A 2 1.82 46.10 -2.65
CA ASN A 2 2.18 45.39 -3.86
C ASN A 2 1.61 43.97 -3.80
N ARG A 3 0.51 43.75 -4.52
CA ARG A 3 -0.12 42.47 -4.75
C ARG A 3 0.74 41.69 -5.76
N SER A 4 1.53 40.74 -5.31
CA SER A 4 2.03 39.68 -6.18
C SER A 4 1.03 38.50 -6.09
N LEU A 5 -0.06 38.60 -6.83
CA LEU A 5 -0.82 37.44 -7.28
C LEU A 5 0.09 36.72 -8.28
N ALA A 6 0.76 35.66 -7.81
CA ALA A 6 1.46 34.75 -8.70
C ALA A 6 0.46 34.23 -9.73
N ALA A 7 0.62 34.67 -10.97
CA ALA A 7 -0.13 34.18 -12.11
C ALA A 7 0.16 32.67 -12.23
N SER A 8 -0.85 31.85 -12.02
CA SER A 8 -0.82 30.43 -12.44
C SER A 8 -0.47 30.42 -13.92
N THR A 9 0.66 29.84 -14.28
CA THR A 9 1.10 29.79 -15.68
C THR A 9 0.09 29.01 -16.51
N ALA A 10 -0.05 29.31 -17.79
CA ALA A 10 -0.98 28.60 -18.70
C ALA A 10 -0.73 27.07 -18.68
N ALA A 11 0.52 26.63 -18.46
CA ALA A 11 0.90 25.24 -18.28
C ALA A 11 0.18 24.56 -17.10
N ASP A 12 -0.06 25.26 -15.97
CA ASP A 12 -0.77 24.69 -14.81
C ASP A 12 -2.24 24.36 -15.10
N ARG A 13 -2.86 25.01 -16.09
CA ARG A 13 -4.27 24.76 -16.45
C ARG A 13 -4.45 23.49 -17.29
N TYR A 14 -3.41 23.03 -17.95
CA TYR A 14 -3.44 21.84 -18.83
C TYR A 14 -2.83 20.60 -18.15
N ALA A 15 -2.25 20.71 -16.96
CA ALA A 15 -1.73 19.56 -16.23
C ALA A 15 -2.87 18.61 -15.84
N PRO A 16 -2.72 17.28 -16.06
CA PRO A 16 -3.75 16.30 -15.76
C PRO A 16 -4.04 16.25 -14.26
N MET A 17 -5.29 15.90 -13.90
CA MET A 17 -5.78 15.83 -12.53
C MET A 17 -5.86 14.39 -12.05
N ALA A 18 -5.11 14.05 -10.99
CA ALA A 18 -5.22 12.79 -10.28
C ALA A 18 -6.05 12.95 -8.99
N ALA A 19 -7.18 12.27 -8.91
CA ALA A 19 -8.01 12.15 -7.72
C ALA A 19 -7.53 10.98 -6.87
N VAL A 20 -7.15 11.21 -5.61
CA VAL A 20 -6.49 10.20 -4.76
C VAL A 20 -7.26 9.99 -3.47
N THR A 21 -7.62 8.74 -3.18
CA THR A 21 -8.08 8.31 -1.85
C THR A 21 -6.94 7.63 -1.08
N GLY A 22 -6.94 7.74 0.25
CA GLY A 22 -5.88 7.14 1.07
C GLY A 22 -4.54 7.90 1.03
N ALA A 23 -4.53 9.16 0.57
CA ALA A 23 -3.34 9.99 0.44
C ALA A 23 -2.57 10.21 1.76
N SER A 24 -3.24 10.20 2.92
CA SER A 24 -2.59 10.33 4.24
C SER A 24 -1.93 9.04 4.74
N GLY A 25 -2.16 7.91 4.06
CA GLY A 25 -1.54 6.62 4.39
C GLY A 25 -0.07 6.54 3.98
N PHE A 26 0.58 5.44 4.33
CA PHE A 26 1.99 5.19 4.03
C PHE A 26 2.29 5.35 2.52
N ILE A 27 1.66 4.55 1.66
CA ILE A 27 1.87 4.62 0.20
C ILE A 27 1.40 5.97 -0.36
N GLY A 28 0.26 6.48 0.14
CA GLY A 28 -0.36 7.72 -0.36
C GLY A 28 0.53 8.94 -0.24
N ARG A 29 1.27 9.08 0.85
CA ARG A 29 2.20 10.19 1.06
C ARG A 29 3.32 10.22 0.01
N HIS A 30 3.86 9.06 -0.33
CA HIS A 30 4.88 8.94 -1.38
C HIS A 30 4.26 9.15 -2.77
N LEU A 31 3.04 8.66 -3.00
CA LEU A 31 2.37 8.80 -4.29
C LEU A 31 2.05 10.27 -4.61
N VAL A 32 1.57 11.06 -3.66
CA VAL A 32 1.28 12.48 -3.89
C VAL A 32 2.52 13.24 -4.35
N VAL A 33 3.68 12.95 -3.74
CA VAL A 33 4.96 13.51 -4.16
C VAL A 33 5.35 13.05 -5.57
N ALA A 34 5.23 11.75 -5.85
CA ALA A 34 5.59 11.20 -7.15
C ALA A 34 4.70 11.74 -8.29
N LEU A 35 3.39 11.89 -8.05
CA LEU A 35 2.46 12.49 -9.01
C LEU A 35 2.82 13.96 -9.31
N ALA A 36 3.11 14.74 -8.28
CA ALA A 36 3.52 16.13 -8.46
C ALA A 36 4.84 16.25 -9.25
N GLN A 37 5.82 15.37 -8.98
CA GLN A 37 7.08 15.31 -9.73
C GLN A 37 6.87 14.90 -11.20
N ALA A 38 5.83 14.11 -11.49
CA ALA A 38 5.42 13.72 -12.84
C ALA A 38 4.51 14.78 -13.53
N GLY A 39 4.31 15.95 -12.90
CA GLY A 39 3.53 17.05 -13.48
C GLY A 39 2.01 16.92 -13.30
N TRP A 40 1.52 16.00 -12.47
CA TRP A 40 0.11 15.87 -12.17
C TRP A 40 -0.34 16.87 -11.10
N ARG A 41 -1.49 17.48 -11.31
CA ARG A 41 -2.26 18.13 -10.25
C ARG A 41 -2.92 17.04 -9.41
N THR A 42 -3.02 17.23 -8.10
CA THR A 42 -3.62 16.23 -7.23
C THR A 42 -4.83 16.77 -6.49
N ARG A 43 -5.89 15.96 -6.37
CA ARG A 43 -7.04 16.20 -5.51
C ARG A 43 -7.19 15.04 -4.54
N LEU A 44 -7.13 15.33 -3.25
CA LEU A 44 -7.01 14.35 -2.19
C LEU A 44 -8.31 14.25 -1.38
N LEU A 45 -8.83 13.05 -1.19
CA LEU A 45 -9.89 12.80 -0.21
C LEU A 45 -9.28 12.56 1.16
N LEU A 46 -9.55 13.46 2.11
CA LEU A 46 -9.03 13.41 3.47
C LEU A 46 -10.17 13.49 4.48
N ARG A 47 -10.08 12.76 5.60
CA ARG A 47 -11.09 12.78 6.66
C ARG A 47 -11.13 14.08 7.45
N ARG A 48 -10.08 14.89 7.39
CA ARG A 48 -9.90 16.21 8.01
C ARG A 48 -8.92 17.01 7.17
N GLU A 49 -8.93 18.32 7.36
CA GLU A 49 -7.91 19.17 6.75
C GLU A 49 -6.51 18.67 7.10
N PRO A 50 -5.56 18.66 6.14
CA PRO A 50 -4.20 18.26 6.41
C PRO A 50 -3.51 19.27 7.30
N ASP A 51 -2.54 18.84 8.08
CA ASP A 51 -1.56 19.71 8.67
C ASP A 51 -0.78 20.45 7.57
N GLU A 52 -0.71 21.79 7.63
CA GLU A 52 -0.13 22.63 6.56
C GLU A 52 1.29 22.20 6.17
N ALA A 53 2.08 21.66 7.10
CA ALA A 53 3.44 21.22 6.86
C ALA A 53 3.55 20.02 5.91
N GLN A 54 2.51 19.17 5.82
CA GLN A 54 2.61 17.87 5.14
C GLN A 54 2.72 18.00 3.62
N TRP A 55 2.02 18.97 3.01
CA TRP A 55 2.01 19.17 1.55
C TRP A 55 2.05 20.64 1.13
N SER A 56 2.59 21.53 2.01
CA SER A 56 2.64 22.97 1.79
C SER A 56 3.26 23.37 0.45
N GLN A 57 4.28 22.62 -0.01
CA GLN A 57 4.96 22.87 -1.27
C GLN A 57 4.20 22.32 -2.50
N LEU A 58 3.37 21.28 -2.33
CA LEU A 58 2.68 20.59 -3.42
C LEU A 58 1.31 21.18 -3.73
N ARG A 59 0.70 21.91 -2.80
CA ARG A 59 -0.61 22.59 -2.90
C ARG A 59 -1.71 21.71 -3.53
N PRO A 60 -1.95 20.50 -3.02
CA PRO A 60 -3.03 19.67 -3.54
C PRO A 60 -4.39 20.31 -3.28
N GLN A 61 -5.37 20.05 -4.15
CA GLN A 61 -6.77 20.32 -3.82
C GLN A 61 -7.22 19.33 -2.75
N VAL A 62 -7.95 19.79 -1.74
CA VAL A 62 -8.43 18.93 -0.67
C VAL A 62 -9.96 18.85 -0.70
N VAL A 63 -10.47 17.63 -0.63
CA VAL A 63 -11.88 17.32 -0.40
C VAL A 63 -11.99 16.67 0.97
N VAL A 64 -12.58 17.39 1.92
CA VAL A 64 -12.84 16.82 3.24
C VAL A 64 -14.06 15.91 3.18
N GLY A 65 -13.87 14.67 3.64
CA GLY A 65 -14.89 13.63 3.63
C GLY A 65 -14.28 12.24 3.81
N SER A 66 -15.11 11.22 3.73
CA SER A 66 -14.71 9.82 3.82
C SER A 66 -15.06 9.06 2.54
N VAL A 67 -14.50 7.86 2.38
CA VAL A 67 -14.82 6.96 1.26
C VAL A 67 -16.27 6.45 1.27
N GLY A 68 -17.00 6.64 2.38
CA GLY A 68 -18.43 6.38 2.49
C GLY A 68 -19.33 7.60 2.20
N ASP A 69 -18.74 8.78 1.95
CA ASP A 69 -19.49 10.01 1.65
C ASP A 69 -19.61 10.22 0.15
N ASN A 70 -20.78 9.91 -0.41
CA ASN A 70 -21.05 10.04 -1.85
C ASN A 70 -20.91 11.47 -2.37
N ALA A 71 -21.22 12.50 -1.57
CA ALA A 71 -21.05 13.89 -1.98
C ALA A 71 -19.57 14.27 -2.05
N ALA A 72 -18.76 13.81 -1.11
CA ALA A 72 -17.30 13.98 -1.16
C ALA A 72 -16.69 13.22 -2.33
N LEU A 73 -17.13 11.98 -2.60
CA LEU A 73 -16.67 11.21 -3.77
C LEU A 73 -17.00 11.92 -5.09
N ALA A 74 -18.19 12.52 -5.21
CA ALA A 74 -18.56 13.28 -6.41
C ALA A 74 -17.62 14.49 -6.62
N ARG A 75 -17.35 15.27 -5.56
CA ARG A 75 -16.39 16.39 -5.64
C ARG A 75 -14.96 15.93 -5.94
N LEU A 76 -14.59 14.76 -5.41
CA LEU A 76 -13.25 14.20 -5.64
C LEU A 76 -12.98 13.91 -7.10
N VAL A 77 -13.93 13.27 -7.79
CA VAL A 77 -13.73 12.78 -9.17
C VAL A 77 -14.09 13.80 -10.24
N ASP A 78 -14.64 14.95 -9.88
CA ASP A 78 -15.07 15.99 -10.83
C ASP A 78 -13.88 16.49 -11.68
N GLY A 79 -13.97 16.28 -13.01
CA GLY A 79 -12.92 16.63 -13.95
C GLY A 79 -11.57 15.94 -13.71
N ALA A 80 -11.55 14.77 -13.08
CA ALA A 80 -10.33 13.98 -12.92
C ALA A 80 -9.99 13.19 -14.19
N ASP A 81 -8.71 13.19 -14.58
CA ASP A 81 -8.17 12.36 -15.66
C ASP A 81 -7.80 10.95 -15.16
N ALA A 82 -7.40 10.86 -13.89
CA ALA A 82 -7.15 9.58 -13.23
C ALA A 82 -7.74 9.57 -11.81
N VAL A 83 -8.23 8.40 -11.38
CA VAL A 83 -8.69 8.15 -10.01
C VAL A 83 -7.89 7.01 -9.42
N ILE A 84 -7.11 7.30 -8.37
CA ILE A 84 -6.23 6.34 -7.72
C ILE A 84 -6.80 5.98 -6.34
N HIS A 85 -7.25 4.75 -6.19
CA HIS A 85 -7.87 4.27 -4.96
C HIS A 85 -6.87 3.50 -4.10
N LEU A 86 -6.28 4.18 -3.10
CA LEU A 86 -5.37 3.59 -2.10
C LEU A 86 -6.06 3.34 -0.75
N ALA A 87 -7.24 3.94 -0.52
CA ALA A 87 -7.92 3.79 0.75
C ALA A 87 -8.24 2.32 1.03
N GLY A 88 -7.90 1.87 2.22
CA GLY A 88 -8.16 0.51 2.65
C GLY A 88 -7.81 0.32 4.13
N LEU A 89 -8.42 -0.68 4.75
CA LEU A 89 -8.09 -1.14 6.09
C LEU A 89 -7.26 -2.41 6.01
N ILE A 90 -6.11 -2.40 6.70
CA ILE A 90 -5.25 -3.58 6.90
C ILE A 90 -5.47 -4.22 8.27
N LYS A 91 -6.14 -3.51 9.19
CA LYS A 91 -6.49 -3.95 10.54
C LYS A 91 -7.89 -3.47 10.90
N ALA A 92 -8.68 -4.37 11.45
CA ALA A 92 -10.00 -4.05 11.99
C ALA A 92 -10.40 -5.05 13.07
N ALA A 93 -11.22 -4.61 14.03
CA ALA A 93 -11.75 -5.48 15.06
C ALA A 93 -12.82 -6.44 14.52
N ARG A 94 -13.58 -6.02 13.53
CA ARG A 94 -14.71 -6.78 12.98
C ARG A 94 -14.57 -6.99 11.47
N ARG A 95 -14.95 -8.18 10.98
CA ARG A 95 -15.01 -8.53 9.55
C ARG A 95 -15.74 -7.47 8.72
N ARG A 96 -16.89 -7.02 9.18
CA ARG A 96 -17.72 -6.03 8.49
C ARG A 96 -16.95 -4.75 8.14
N GLN A 97 -16.09 -4.26 9.03
CA GLN A 97 -15.31 -3.04 8.79
C GLN A 97 -14.34 -3.18 7.60
N PHE A 98 -13.76 -4.39 7.42
CA PHE A 98 -12.92 -4.65 6.25
C PHE A 98 -13.72 -4.54 4.96
N PHE A 99 -14.92 -5.14 4.90
CA PHE A 99 -15.75 -5.12 3.69
C PHE A 99 -16.30 -3.74 3.42
N GLU A 100 -16.77 -2.99 4.42
CA GLU A 100 -17.25 -1.62 4.27
C GLU A 100 -16.20 -0.71 3.62
N VAL A 101 -14.91 -0.84 4.00
CA VAL A 101 -13.86 0.04 3.49
C VAL A 101 -13.19 -0.53 2.24
N ASN A 102 -12.87 -1.82 2.19
CA ASN A 102 -12.09 -2.40 1.11
C ASN A 102 -12.94 -2.82 -0.09
N SER A 103 -14.23 -3.08 0.11
CA SER A 103 -15.15 -3.54 -0.94
C SER A 103 -16.24 -2.51 -1.25
N ASP A 104 -17.07 -2.17 -0.27
CA ASP A 104 -18.27 -1.36 -0.52
C ASP A 104 -17.90 0.07 -0.93
N ALA A 105 -16.91 0.67 -0.26
CA ALA A 105 -16.41 2.00 -0.60
C ALA A 105 -15.68 2.01 -1.96
N ALA A 106 -14.93 0.96 -2.30
CA ALA A 106 -14.32 0.83 -3.63
C ALA A 106 -15.39 0.76 -4.73
N ALA A 107 -16.45 -0.03 -4.50
CA ALA A 107 -17.60 -0.10 -5.41
C ALA A 107 -18.34 1.23 -5.52
N ALA A 108 -18.53 1.97 -4.43
CA ALA A 108 -19.16 3.29 -4.44
C ALA A 108 -18.37 4.31 -5.25
N LEU A 109 -17.02 4.33 -5.06
CA LEU A 109 -16.13 5.18 -5.84
C LEU A 109 -16.17 4.81 -7.33
N ALA A 110 -16.11 3.50 -7.66
CA ALA A 110 -16.19 3.02 -9.04
C ALA A 110 -17.49 3.45 -9.74
N ARG A 111 -18.66 3.33 -9.06
CA ARG A 111 -19.95 3.83 -9.58
C ARG A 111 -19.94 5.35 -9.77
N THR A 112 -19.30 6.08 -8.85
CA THR A 112 -19.18 7.54 -8.96
C THR A 112 -18.35 7.92 -10.18
N VAL A 113 -17.23 7.25 -10.41
CA VAL A 113 -16.38 7.46 -11.60
C VAL A 113 -17.13 7.09 -12.87
N GLN A 114 -17.82 5.95 -12.89
CA GLN A 114 -18.62 5.54 -14.05
C GLN A 114 -19.64 6.61 -14.49
N ARG A 115 -20.23 7.29 -13.52
CA ARG A 115 -21.27 8.30 -13.77
C ARG A 115 -20.73 9.69 -14.06
N LEU A 116 -19.71 10.16 -13.31
CA LEU A 116 -19.28 11.56 -13.31
C LEU A 116 -17.94 11.81 -14.01
N ALA A 117 -17.10 10.80 -14.13
CA ALA A 117 -15.80 10.89 -14.79
C ALA A 117 -15.57 9.65 -15.68
N PRO A 118 -16.45 9.37 -16.67
CA PRO A 118 -16.40 8.14 -17.46
C PRO A 118 -15.13 8.00 -18.32
N ALA A 119 -14.40 9.07 -18.58
CA ALA A 119 -13.14 9.07 -19.30
C ALA A 119 -11.93 8.84 -18.39
N ALA A 120 -12.07 8.96 -17.05
CA ALA A 120 -10.97 8.82 -16.13
C ALA A 120 -10.42 7.40 -16.08
N HIS A 121 -9.10 7.27 -16.03
CA HIS A 121 -8.42 6.01 -15.75
C HIS A 121 -8.60 5.68 -14.26
N PHE A 122 -9.23 4.54 -13.94
CA PHE A 122 -9.38 4.09 -12.57
C PHE A 122 -8.29 3.07 -12.22
N LEU A 123 -7.46 3.39 -11.23
CA LEU A 123 -6.45 2.48 -10.69
C LEU A 123 -6.75 2.17 -9.23
N GLN A 124 -7.00 0.88 -8.94
CA GLN A 124 -7.17 0.38 -7.59
C GLN A 124 -5.88 -0.28 -7.10
N VAL A 125 -5.34 0.19 -5.98
CA VAL A 125 -4.28 -0.53 -5.26
C VAL A 125 -4.91 -1.54 -4.30
N SER A 126 -4.81 -2.80 -4.69
CA SER A 126 -5.26 -3.95 -3.91
C SER A 126 -4.14 -4.50 -3.02
N SER A 127 -3.95 -5.79 -2.99
CA SER A 127 -2.87 -6.50 -2.28
C SER A 127 -2.66 -7.88 -2.89
N LEU A 128 -1.45 -8.39 -2.88
CA LEU A 128 -1.19 -9.79 -3.24
C LEU A 128 -1.99 -10.76 -2.36
N ALA A 129 -2.31 -10.37 -1.12
CA ALA A 129 -3.17 -11.15 -0.22
C ALA A 129 -4.56 -11.49 -0.83
N ALA A 130 -5.07 -10.66 -1.75
CA ALA A 130 -6.34 -10.92 -2.44
C ALA A 130 -6.29 -12.19 -3.34
N ARG A 131 -5.11 -12.74 -3.61
CA ARG A 131 -4.94 -14.03 -4.29
C ARG A 131 -5.47 -15.18 -3.44
N GLU A 132 -5.31 -15.07 -2.11
CA GLU A 132 -5.66 -16.08 -1.14
C GLU A 132 -6.78 -15.61 -0.18
N PRO A 133 -8.03 -15.44 -0.67
CA PRO A 133 -9.12 -14.79 0.10
C PRO A 133 -9.58 -15.61 1.32
N THR A 134 -9.23 -16.88 1.40
CA THR A 134 -9.60 -17.77 2.51
C THR A 134 -8.71 -17.60 3.74
N LEU A 135 -7.55 -16.97 3.61
CA LEU A 135 -6.58 -16.83 4.70
C LEU A 135 -7.05 -15.84 5.76
N SER A 136 -7.70 -14.73 5.35
CA SER A 136 -8.13 -13.67 6.27
C SER A 136 -9.31 -12.85 5.77
N ASP A 137 -9.99 -12.15 6.69
CA ASP A 137 -11.03 -11.19 6.36
C ASP A 137 -10.49 -10.03 5.52
N TYR A 138 -9.23 -9.63 5.76
CA TYR A 138 -8.53 -8.65 4.95
C TYR A 138 -8.39 -9.13 3.50
N ALA A 139 -7.82 -10.29 3.28
CA ALA A 139 -7.63 -10.88 1.96
C ALA A 139 -8.96 -11.02 1.20
N ALA A 140 -9.99 -11.57 1.88
CA ALA A 140 -11.35 -11.70 1.33
C ALA A 140 -11.94 -10.35 0.92
N SER A 141 -11.80 -9.32 1.77
CA SER A 141 -12.36 -8.00 1.49
C SER A 141 -11.65 -7.28 0.33
N LYS A 142 -10.32 -7.45 0.21
CA LYS A 142 -9.56 -6.93 -0.93
C LYS A 142 -10.00 -7.59 -2.23
N ARG A 143 -10.15 -8.91 -2.23
CA ARG A 143 -10.66 -9.67 -3.38
C ARG A 143 -12.06 -9.22 -3.80
N ALA A 144 -12.99 -9.09 -2.85
CA ALA A 144 -14.34 -8.60 -3.12
C ALA A 144 -14.34 -7.17 -3.71
N GLY A 145 -13.44 -6.29 -3.23
CA GLY A 145 -13.28 -4.94 -3.79
C GLY A 145 -12.78 -4.94 -5.23
N GLU A 146 -11.82 -5.81 -5.58
CA GLU A 146 -11.34 -5.99 -6.95
C GLU A 146 -12.45 -6.43 -7.90
N GLU A 147 -13.21 -7.44 -7.50
CA GLU A 147 -14.33 -7.99 -8.26
C GLU A 147 -15.41 -6.94 -8.49
N ALA A 148 -15.77 -6.19 -7.44
CA ALA A 148 -16.76 -5.12 -7.52
C ALA A 148 -16.32 -4.01 -8.50
N VAL A 149 -15.10 -3.54 -8.40
CA VAL A 149 -14.56 -2.48 -9.28
C VAL A 149 -14.49 -2.95 -10.73
N ARG A 150 -13.98 -4.15 -10.98
CA ARG A 150 -13.89 -4.72 -12.33
C ARG A 150 -15.27 -4.97 -12.97
N ASN A 151 -16.24 -5.42 -12.19
CA ASN A 151 -17.62 -5.60 -12.68
C ASN A 151 -18.28 -4.27 -13.05
N ILE A 152 -17.97 -3.17 -12.35
CA ILE A 152 -18.55 -1.85 -12.60
C ILE A 152 -17.88 -1.15 -13.79
N LEU A 153 -16.55 -1.14 -13.83
CA LEU A 153 -15.77 -0.33 -14.77
C LEU A 153 -15.23 -1.10 -15.97
N GLY A 154 -15.16 -2.44 -15.89
CA GLY A 154 -14.63 -3.29 -16.96
C GLY A 154 -13.21 -2.89 -17.39
N PRO A 155 -12.97 -2.69 -18.69
CA PRO A 155 -11.65 -2.38 -19.24
C PRO A 155 -11.03 -1.07 -18.75
N ARG A 156 -11.81 -0.18 -18.12
CA ARG A 156 -11.32 1.09 -17.58
C ARG A 156 -10.69 0.97 -16.18
N ALA A 157 -10.80 -0.18 -15.56
CA ALA A 157 -10.22 -0.43 -14.23
C ALA A 157 -8.91 -1.18 -14.35
N THR A 158 -7.83 -0.59 -13.87
CA THR A 158 -6.58 -1.30 -13.60
C THR A 158 -6.52 -1.65 -12.12
N VAL A 159 -6.30 -2.91 -11.79
CA VAL A 159 -6.11 -3.37 -10.41
C VAL A 159 -4.66 -3.77 -10.21
N LEU A 160 -4.00 -3.17 -9.23
CA LEU A 160 -2.61 -3.46 -8.88
C LEU A 160 -2.55 -4.19 -7.54
N ARG A 161 -1.92 -5.36 -7.51
CA ARG A 161 -1.66 -6.19 -6.32
C ARG A 161 -0.21 -6.07 -5.88
N PRO A 162 0.16 -5.09 -5.05
CA PRO A 162 1.49 -5.09 -4.47
C PRO A 162 1.62 -6.24 -3.46
N PRO A 163 2.84 -6.84 -3.35
CA PRO A 163 3.22 -7.73 -2.27
C PRO A 163 3.45 -6.94 -0.96
N ALA A 164 4.29 -7.44 -0.06
CA ALA A 164 4.69 -6.67 1.13
C ALA A 164 5.44 -5.40 0.73
N VAL A 165 4.83 -4.25 0.99
CA VAL A 165 5.39 -2.92 0.69
C VAL A 165 6.14 -2.42 1.90
N TYR A 166 7.37 -1.98 1.72
CA TYR A 166 8.22 -1.45 2.78
C TYR A 166 8.92 -0.15 2.36
N GLY A 167 9.51 0.55 3.32
CA GLY A 167 10.30 1.76 3.06
C GLY A 167 10.08 2.87 4.08
N PRO A 168 10.58 4.07 3.82
CA PRO A 168 10.47 5.24 4.70
C PRO A 168 9.04 5.53 5.15
N GLY A 169 8.80 5.54 6.47
CA GLY A 169 7.49 5.84 7.06
C GLY A 169 6.52 4.65 7.20
N ASP A 170 6.96 3.43 6.86
CA ASP A 170 6.17 2.23 7.13
C ASP A 170 6.28 1.79 8.58
N ARG A 171 5.15 1.55 9.22
CA ARG A 171 5.09 1.05 10.62
C ARG A 171 4.95 -0.47 10.71
N GLU A 172 4.52 -1.12 9.63
CA GLU A 172 4.24 -2.55 9.67
C GLU A 172 5.53 -3.37 9.61
N THR A 173 6.47 -2.97 8.73
CA THR A 173 7.79 -3.63 8.63
C THR A 173 8.78 -3.18 9.71
N LEU A 174 8.49 -2.12 10.47
CA LEU A 174 9.34 -1.68 11.58
C LEU A 174 9.61 -2.81 12.58
N LEU A 175 8.61 -3.65 12.88
CA LEU A 175 8.76 -4.80 13.77
C LEU A 175 9.82 -5.79 13.26
N LEU A 176 9.93 -5.99 11.94
CA LEU A 176 10.95 -6.85 11.34
C LEU A 176 12.36 -6.37 11.72
N PHE A 177 12.61 -5.06 11.62
CA PHE A 177 13.90 -4.45 11.97
C PHE A 177 14.16 -4.47 13.48
N GLN A 178 13.11 -4.28 14.29
CA GLN A 178 13.22 -4.40 15.75
C GLN A 178 13.60 -5.82 16.18
N LEU A 179 13.01 -6.85 15.57
CA LEU A 179 13.35 -8.25 15.80
C LEU A 179 14.77 -8.57 15.30
N ALA A 180 15.14 -8.07 14.13
CA ALA A 180 16.44 -8.30 13.52
C ALA A 180 17.62 -7.75 14.33
N ARG A 181 17.39 -6.80 15.24
CA ARG A 181 18.39 -6.29 16.20
C ARG A 181 18.70 -7.27 17.34
N GLN A 182 17.84 -8.25 17.57
CA GLN A 182 18.02 -9.20 18.65
C GLN A 182 19.11 -10.23 18.30
N ARG A 183 19.80 -10.75 19.31
CA ARG A 183 20.75 -11.86 19.15
C ARG A 183 20.04 -13.13 18.65
N TRP A 184 18.85 -13.38 19.16
CA TRP A 184 17.98 -14.50 18.79
C TRP A 184 16.79 -13.94 18.02
N VAL A 185 16.74 -14.22 16.73
CA VAL A 185 15.70 -13.69 15.82
C VAL A 185 14.66 -14.77 15.57
N PRO A 186 13.41 -14.59 16.04
CA PRO A 186 12.39 -15.60 15.86
C PRO A 186 11.91 -15.65 14.40
N LEU A 187 11.85 -16.85 13.83
CA LEU A 187 11.18 -17.13 12.57
C LEU A 187 9.71 -17.41 12.86
N LEU A 188 8.82 -16.55 12.36
CA LEU A 188 7.38 -16.64 12.58
C LEU A 188 6.67 -17.41 11.46
N GLY A 189 7.23 -17.42 10.25
CA GLY A 189 6.71 -18.12 9.07
C GLY A 189 7.26 -19.54 8.94
N SER A 190 6.81 -20.23 7.87
CA SER A 190 7.42 -21.49 7.43
C SER A 190 8.83 -21.22 6.90
N GLN A 191 9.74 -22.18 7.09
CA GLN A 191 11.13 -22.07 6.56
C GLN A 191 11.16 -22.08 5.04
N ASP A 192 10.19 -22.75 4.42
CA ASP A 192 10.09 -22.90 2.97
C ASP A 192 9.26 -21.78 2.32
N ALA A 193 8.59 -20.95 3.13
CA ALA A 193 7.77 -19.86 2.62
C ALA A 193 8.63 -18.79 1.94
N VAL A 194 8.15 -18.35 0.77
CA VAL A 194 8.72 -17.25 0.01
C VAL A 194 7.80 -16.04 0.05
N VAL A 195 8.39 -14.86 0.15
CA VAL A 195 7.66 -13.59 0.25
C VAL A 195 8.27 -12.59 -0.73
N ALA A 196 7.51 -12.20 -1.74
CA ALA A 196 7.87 -11.07 -2.57
C ALA A 196 7.69 -9.76 -1.80
N VAL A 197 8.52 -8.78 -2.12
CA VAL A 197 8.49 -7.45 -1.50
C VAL A 197 8.64 -6.38 -2.57
N ILE A 198 8.31 -5.14 -2.22
CA ILE A 198 8.58 -3.98 -3.07
C ILE A 198 8.85 -2.75 -2.22
N HIS A 199 9.86 -1.99 -2.59
CA HIS A 199 10.10 -0.68 -1.99
C HIS A 199 9.00 0.32 -2.38
N VAL A 200 8.53 1.14 -1.44
CA VAL A 200 7.43 2.09 -1.66
C VAL A 200 7.69 3.05 -2.84
N SER A 201 8.94 3.47 -3.04
CA SER A 201 9.30 4.35 -4.17
C SER A 201 9.13 3.65 -5.52
N ASP A 202 9.41 2.36 -5.62
CA ASP A 202 9.22 1.59 -6.85
C ASP A 202 7.73 1.31 -7.09
N LEU A 203 6.96 1.05 -6.03
CA LEU A 203 5.51 0.92 -6.14
C LEU A 203 4.87 2.21 -6.66
N VAL A 204 5.18 3.38 -6.10
CA VAL A 204 4.56 4.64 -6.55
C VAL A 204 4.99 5.02 -7.97
N ARG A 205 6.22 4.71 -8.38
CA ARG A 205 6.64 4.83 -9.78
C ARG A 205 5.81 3.97 -10.70
N SER A 206 5.54 2.71 -10.30
CA SER A 206 4.69 1.80 -11.06
C SER A 206 3.25 2.32 -11.16
N ILE A 207 2.71 2.92 -10.09
CA ILE A 207 1.38 3.54 -10.10
C ILE A 207 1.36 4.72 -11.08
N VAL A 208 2.34 5.63 -11.02
CA VAL A 208 2.42 6.80 -11.92
C VAL A 208 2.51 6.34 -13.37
N ALA A 209 3.43 5.45 -13.70
CA ALA A 209 3.57 4.92 -15.06
C ALA A 209 2.26 4.25 -15.58
N ARG A 210 1.49 3.62 -14.68
CA ARG A 210 0.23 2.99 -15.04
C ARG A 210 -0.89 3.99 -15.32
N VAL A 211 -0.97 5.09 -14.59
CA VAL A 211 -1.99 6.12 -14.86
C VAL A 211 -1.65 6.98 -16.07
N GLU A 212 -0.39 7.03 -16.48
CA GLU A 212 0.07 7.68 -17.71
C GLU A 212 -0.15 6.80 -18.95
N ALA A 213 -0.21 5.48 -18.78
CA ALA A 213 -0.55 4.54 -19.83
C ALA A 213 -2.08 4.40 -20.00
N PRO A 214 -2.59 4.00 -21.18
CA PRO A 214 -4.00 3.69 -21.36
C PRO A 214 -4.49 2.64 -20.34
N PRO A 215 -5.76 2.72 -19.89
CA PRO A 215 -6.37 1.68 -19.07
C PRO A 215 -6.30 0.31 -19.77
N CYS A 216 -5.97 -0.74 -19.04
CA CYS A 216 -5.81 -2.08 -19.63
C CYS A 216 -6.90 -3.08 -19.20
N GLY A 217 -7.70 -2.75 -18.17
CA GLY A 217 -8.69 -3.68 -17.62
C GLY A 217 -8.09 -4.88 -16.89
N GLU A 218 -6.77 -4.88 -16.67
CA GLU A 218 -6.03 -6.02 -16.15
C GLU A 218 -5.87 -5.99 -14.64
N LEU A 219 -5.62 -7.17 -14.11
CA LEU A 219 -5.17 -7.38 -12.76
C LEU A 219 -3.67 -7.67 -12.81
N LEU A 220 -2.89 -6.77 -12.25
CA LEU A 220 -1.44 -6.75 -12.36
C LEU A 220 -0.79 -6.88 -10.99
N THR A 221 0.41 -7.43 -10.94
CA THR A 221 1.25 -7.45 -9.73
C THR A 221 2.52 -6.65 -9.96
N VAL A 222 3.18 -6.28 -8.88
CA VAL A 222 4.50 -5.62 -8.89
C VAL A 222 5.40 -6.29 -7.86
N ALA A 223 6.70 -6.24 -8.09
CA ALA A 223 7.70 -6.74 -7.15
C ALA A 223 9.01 -5.98 -7.34
N ASP A 224 9.98 -6.20 -6.48
CA ASP A 224 11.35 -5.77 -6.70
C ASP A 224 12.03 -6.60 -7.82
N ASP A 225 13.36 -6.67 -7.84
CA ASP A 225 14.14 -7.40 -8.84
C ASP A 225 14.05 -8.94 -8.69
N ARG A 226 13.43 -9.43 -7.59
CA ARG A 226 13.24 -10.86 -7.30
C ARG A 226 11.76 -11.21 -7.09
N PRO A 227 10.95 -11.27 -8.15
CA PRO A 227 9.51 -11.53 -8.05
C PRO A 227 9.16 -12.91 -7.48
N GLU A 228 10.04 -13.91 -7.63
CA GLU A 228 9.92 -15.23 -6.98
C GLU A 228 9.99 -15.16 -5.45
N GLY A 229 10.40 -14.02 -4.90
CA GLY A 229 10.39 -13.76 -3.47
C GLY A 229 11.64 -14.22 -2.74
N TYR A 230 11.65 -13.95 -1.44
CA TYR A 230 12.73 -14.23 -0.50
C TYR A 230 12.23 -15.16 0.60
N ARG A 231 13.07 -16.07 1.06
CA ARG A 231 12.80 -16.86 2.27
C ARG A 231 12.85 -15.94 3.51
N TRP A 232 12.16 -16.32 4.57
CA TRP A 232 12.19 -15.54 5.82
C TRP A 232 13.60 -15.35 6.39
N THR A 233 14.49 -16.33 6.21
CA THR A 233 15.89 -16.21 6.63
C THR A 233 16.68 -15.19 5.81
N GLU A 234 16.36 -15.05 4.52
CA GLU A 234 16.96 -14.02 3.65
C GLU A 234 16.47 -12.62 4.04
N LEU A 235 15.13 -12.47 4.24
CA LEU A 235 14.53 -11.20 4.66
C LEU A 235 15.09 -10.74 6.01
N LEU A 236 15.10 -11.62 7.02
CA LEU A 236 15.62 -11.31 8.34
C LEU A 236 17.14 -11.12 8.34
N GLY A 237 17.85 -11.82 7.47
CA GLY A 237 19.30 -11.62 7.27
C GLY A 237 19.63 -10.25 6.68
N ALA A 238 18.87 -9.82 5.67
CA ALA A 238 18.99 -8.48 5.10
C ALA A 238 18.59 -7.39 6.13
N ALA A 239 17.52 -7.62 6.89
CA ALA A 239 17.13 -6.71 7.97
C ALA A 239 18.20 -6.61 9.05
N ALA A 240 18.83 -7.71 9.43
CA ALA A 240 19.93 -7.74 10.40
C ALA A 240 21.16 -6.95 9.91
N ARG A 241 21.54 -7.11 8.64
CA ARG A 241 22.60 -6.29 8.02
C ARG A 241 22.26 -4.80 8.06
N ALA A 242 21.02 -4.45 7.71
CA ALA A 242 20.58 -3.05 7.70
C ALA A 242 20.59 -2.38 9.08
N VAL A 243 20.43 -3.15 10.17
CA VAL A 243 20.47 -2.65 11.55
C VAL A 243 21.82 -2.93 12.26
N ASP A 244 22.85 -3.27 11.50
CA ASP A 244 24.21 -3.53 11.97
C ASP A 244 24.31 -4.69 12.98
N ASN A 245 23.47 -5.71 12.85
CA ASN A 245 23.58 -6.95 13.63
C ASN A 245 24.45 -7.98 12.86
N PRO A 246 25.71 -8.20 13.25
CA PRO A 246 26.65 -9.00 12.45
C PRO A 246 26.44 -10.51 12.57
N ALA A 247 25.72 -10.97 13.60
CA ALA A 247 25.63 -12.40 13.93
C ALA A 247 24.22 -12.80 14.44
N PRO A 248 23.15 -12.60 13.64
CA PRO A 248 21.82 -13.02 14.04
C PRO A 248 21.73 -14.55 14.12
N ARG A 249 21.10 -15.07 15.17
CA ARG A 249 20.78 -16.50 15.30
C ARG A 249 19.31 -16.70 15.09
N PHE A 250 18.94 -17.29 13.96
CA PHE A 250 17.54 -17.58 13.63
C PHE A 250 17.05 -18.79 14.42
N VAL A 251 15.91 -18.63 15.07
CA VAL A 251 15.27 -19.68 15.88
C VAL A 251 13.83 -19.84 15.43
N GLN A 252 13.45 -21.03 15.02
CA GLN A 252 12.06 -21.32 14.68
C GLN A 252 11.20 -21.17 15.94
N ALA A 253 10.24 -20.26 15.90
CA ALA A 253 9.28 -20.08 16.97
C ALA A 253 8.40 -21.34 17.10
N PRO A 254 8.24 -21.92 18.31
CA PRO A 254 7.35 -23.07 18.48
C PRO A 254 5.92 -22.77 18.02
N GLN A 255 5.36 -23.69 17.27
CA GLN A 255 4.00 -23.48 16.72
C GLN A 255 2.95 -23.28 17.83
N SER A 256 3.05 -24.04 18.91
CA SER A 256 2.15 -23.90 20.06
C SER A 256 2.18 -22.51 20.68
N LEU A 257 3.38 -21.90 20.76
CA LEU A 257 3.52 -20.51 21.23
C LEU A 257 2.86 -19.52 20.29
N LEU A 258 3.08 -19.66 18.98
CA LEU A 258 2.48 -18.78 17.96
C LEU A 258 0.95 -18.87 17.98
N TYR A 259 0.39 -20.09 18.09
CA TYR A 259 -1.05 -20.27 18.22
C TYR A 259 -1.61 -19.70 19.53
N GLY A 260 -0.88 -19.84 20.64
CA GLY A 260 -1.27 -19.24 21.92
C GLY A 260 -1.35 -17.71 21.84
N ILE A 261 -0.32 -17.07 21.25
CA ILE A 261 -0.30 -15.61 21.02
C ILE A 261 -1.42 -15.19 20.06
N ALA A 262 -1.64 -15.93 18.98
CA ALA A 262 -2.70 -15.65 18.02
C ALA A 262 -4.10 -15.74 18.65
N LEU A 263 -4.34 -16.73 19.52
CA LEU A 263 -5.59 -16.86 20.26
C LEU A 263 -5.83 -15.69 21.21
N LEU A 264 -4.81 -15.24 21.93
CA LEU A 264 -4.90 -14.03 22.75
C LEU A 264 -5.21 -12.79 21.91
N GLY A 265 -4.63 -12.71 20.71
CA GLY A 265 -4.96 -11.67 19.72
C GLY A 265 -6.43 -11.74 19.25
N ASP A 266 -6.97 -12.94 19.05
CA ASP A 266 -8.38 -13.12 18.70
C ASP A 266 -9.32 -12.70 19.85
N LEU A 267 -9.00 -13.05 21.09
CA LEU A 267 -9.73 -12.60 22.27
C LEU A 267 -9.70 -11.07 22.43
N ALA A 268 -8.53 -10.44 22.24
CA ALA A 268 -8.39 -8.99 22.26
C ALA A 268 -9.25 -8.33 21.14
N ARG A 269 -9.30 -8.97 19.96
CA ARG A 269 -10.16 -8.52 18.84
C ARG A 269 -11.65 -8.61 19.18
N MET A 270 -12.09 -9.67 19.87
CA MET A 270 -13.47 -9.79 20.36
C MET A 270 -13.81 -8.69 21.36
N ALA A 271 -12.84 -8.25 22.16
CA ALA A 271 -12.97 -7.11 23.08
C ALA A 271 -12.86 -5.73 22.38
N GLY A 272 -12.78 -5.69 21.04
CA GLY A 272 -12.74 -4.45 20.26
C GLY A 272 -11.33 -3.87 20.02
N SER A 273 -10.27 -4.58 20.43
CA SER A 273 -8.88 -4.17 20.18
C SER A 273 -8.37 -4.64 18.82
N CYS A 274 -7.51 -3.85 18.19
CA CYS A 274 -6.84 -4.24 16.93
C CYS A 274 -5.48 -4.87 17.25
N SER A 275 -5.44 -6.19 17.48
CA SER A 275 -4.18 -6.92 17.68
C SER A 275 -3.41 -7.08 16.36
N MET A 276 -2.07 -6.92 16.44
CA MET A 276 -1.15 -7.13 15.32
C MET A 276 -1.09 -8.60 14.89
N LEU A 277 -1.06 -9.54 15.85
CA LEU A 277 -1.00 -10.96 15.62
C LEU A 277 -2.29 -11.62 16.12
N ASN A 278 -3.02 -12.21 15.20
CA ASN A 278 -4.22 -13.01 15.44
C ASN A 278 -4.17 -14.25 14.55
N SER A 279 -5.14 -15.17 14.67
CA SER A 279 -5.14 -16.41 13.90
C SER A 279 -5.16 -16.20 12.38
N GLN A 280 -5.83 -15.15 11.90
CA GLN A 280 -5.87 -14.82 10.48
C GLN A 280 -4.51 -14.32 9.99
N LYS A 281 -3.86 -13.41 10.74
CA LYS A 281 -2.53 -12.91 10.39
C LYS A 281 -1.47 -14.01 10.46
N LEU A 282 -1.61 -14.94 11.42
CA LEU A 282 -0.71 -16.09 11.50
C LEU A 282 -0.86 -17.02 10.27
N ARG A 283 -2.09 -17.22 9.73
CA ARG A 283 -2.27 -17.96 8.48
C ARG A 283 -1.60 -17.27 7.29
N GLU A 284 -1.73 -15.94 7.17
CA GLU A 284 -1.02 -15.18 6.13
C GLU A 284 0.51 -15.31 6.24
N LEU A 285 1.06 -15.17 7.45
CA LEU A 285 2.51 -15.29 7.70
C LEU A 285 3.05 -16.70 7.42
N ARG A 286 2.21 -17.73 7.54
CA ARG A 286 2.58 -19.13 7.32
C ARG A 286 2.20 -19.66 5.95
N HIS A 287 1.54 -18.87 5.12
CA HIS A 287 1.30 -19.23 3.74
C HIS A 287 2.64 -19.35 3.00
N GLU A 288 2.79 -20.40 2.21
CA GLU A 288 4.10 -20.81 1.69
C GLU A 288 4.51 -20.01 0.46
N ASP A 289 3.55 -19.49 -0.31
CA ASP A 289 3.82 -18.87 -1.61
C ASP A 289 3.22 -17.47 -1.75
N TRP A 290 4.01 -16.47 -1.40
CA TRP A 290 3.77 -15.07 -1.74
C TRP A 290 4.68 -14.57 -2.88
N SER A 291 5.08 -15.45 -3.81
CA SER A 291 5.80 -15.08 -5.02
C SER A 291 4.89 -14.35 -6.01
N VAL A 292 5.49 -13.67 -6.97
CA VAL A 292 4.80 -13.02 -8.08
C VAL A 292 5.23 -13.71 -9.37
N SER A 293 4.24 -14.21 -10.12
CA SER A 293 4.52 -14.82 -11.42
C SER A 293 5.03 -13.77 -12.44
N PRO A 294 6.06 -14.06 -13.22
CA PRO A 294 6.52 -13.17 -14.29
C PRO A 294 5.40 -12.76 -15.27
N ALA A 295 4.42 -13.64 -15.52
CA ALA A 295 3.29 -13.36 -16.40
C ALA A 295 2.31 -12.31 -15.82
N GLU A 296 2.30 -12.10 -14.49
CA GLU A 296 1.44 -11.13 -13.79
C GLU A 296 2.15 -9.81 -13.52
N LEU A 297 3.46 -9.72 -13.80
CA LEU A 297 4.25 -8.53 -13.48
C LEU A 297 3.85 -7.35 -14.37
N ALA A 298 3.34 -6.30 -13.72
CA ALA A 298 3.07 -4.99 -14.32
C ALA A 298 4.35 -4.18 -14.44
N ARG A 299 5.30 -4.65 -15.22
CA ARG A 299 6.55 -3.90 -15.41
C ARG A 299 6.65 -3.46 -16.87
N PRO A 300 6.63 -2.13 -17.16
CA PRO A 300 7.13 -1.67 -18.44
C PRO A 300 8.55 -2.21 -18.66
N ALA A 301 8.88 -2.64 -19.87
CA ALA A 301 10.14 -3.31 -20.18
C ALA A 301 11.38 -2.49 -19.80
N ASP A 302 11.23 -1.16 -19.71
CA ASP A 302 12.29 -0.18 -19.40
C ASP A 302 12.29 0.27 -17.91
N MET A 303 11.38 -0.23 -17.08
CA MET A 303 11.25 0.21 -15.68
C MET A 303 11.78 -0.85 -14.70
N ALA A 304 13.11 -0.98 -14.61
CA ALA A 304 13.74 -1.78 -13.56
C ALA A 304 13.46 -1.18 -12.16
N PRO A 305 13.32 -2.00 -11.10
CA PRO A 305 13.31 -1.52 -9.73
C PRO A 305 14.60 -0.75 -9.42
N ARG A 306 14.46 0.31 -8.62
CA ARG A 306 15.61 1.11 -8.14
C ARG A 306 16.24 0.51 -6.90
N PHE A 307 15.44 -0.25 -6.15
CA PHE A 307 15.85 -0.86 -4.89
C PHE A 307 15.80 -2.39 -5.02
N ASN A 308 16.88 -3.03 -4.62
CA ASN A 308 16.88 -4.42 -4.23
C ASN A 308 16.66 -4.52 -2.70
N LEU A 309 16.58 -5.73 -2.17
CA LEU A 309 16.29 -5.96 -0.75
C LEU A 309 17.28 -5.24 0.18
N ASP A 310 18.59 -5.33 -0.07
CA ASP A 310 19.60 -4.75 0.81
C ASP A 310 19.59 -3.21 0.76
N THR A 311 19.55 -2.63 -0.43
CA THR A 311 19.55 -1.16 -0.58
C THR A 311 18.25 -0.54 -0.09
N GLY A 312 17.12 -1.22 -0.27
CA GLY A 312 15.81 -0.75 0.19
C GLY A 312 15.68 -0.84 1.71
N PHE A 313 16.18 -1.92 2.34
CA PHE A 313 16.19 -2.03 3.80
C PHE A 313 17.13 -1.02 4.44
N ALA A 314 18.29 -0.75 3.84
CA ALA A 314 19.20 0.30 4.30
C ALA A 314 18.53 1.69 4.26
N ASP A 315 17.79 2.02 3.17
CA ASP A 315 17.04 3.29 3.07
C ASP A 315 15.95 3.40 4.14
N ALA A 316 15.16 2.33 4.35
CA ALA A 316 14.13 2.30 5.38
C ALA A 316 14.72 2.50 6.79
N VAL A 317 15.81 1.78 7.14
CA VAL A 317 16.48 1.88 8.44
C VAL A 317 17.10 3.27 8.64
N ALA A 318 17.74 3.82 7.61
CA ALA A 318 18.27 5.19 7.68
C ALA A 318 17.16 6.21 7.98
N TRP A 319 15.99 6.05 7.38
CA TRP A 319 14.83 6.90 7.69
C TRP A 319 14.32 6.66 9.11
N TYR A 320 14.17 5.41 9.56
CA TYR A 320 13.70 5.09 10.93
C TYR A 320 14.62 5.67 12.00
N ARG A 321 15.94 5.63 11.78
CA ARG A 321 16.92 6.24 12.68
C ARG A 321 16.78 7.77 12.74
N ARG A 322 16.72 8.43 11.57
CA ARG A 322 16.51 9.89 11.50
C ARG A 322 15.19 10.33 12.15
N SER A 323 14.15 9.50 12.06
CA SER A 323 12.83 9.79 12.60
C SER A 323 12.65 9.33 14.06
N GLY A 324 13.68 8.79 14.71
CA GLY A 324 13.64 8.32 16.09
C GLY A 324 12.80 7.05 16.31
N TRP A 325 12.48 6.30 15.26
CA TRP A 325 11.73 5.04 15.37
C TRP A 325 12.63 3.83 15.65
N LEU A 326 13.88 3.92 15.28
CA LEU A 326 14.95 3.01 15.67
C LEU A 326 16.08 3.83 16.32
N PRO A 327 16.79 3.27 17.31
CA PRO A 327 17.99 3.91 17.84
C PRO A 327 19.07 3.97 16.75
N PRO A 328 20.03 4.90 16.91
CA PRO A 328 21.14 5.10 16.00
C PRO A 328 22.00 3.85 15.83
#